data_2dadddee1ce0a03fb2b90fd53cddaf63
#
_entry.id   2dadddee1ce0a03fb2b90fd53cddaf63
#
_cell.length_a   1.000
_cell.length_b   1.000
_cell.length_c   1.000
_cell.angle_alpha   90.00
_cell.angle_beta   90.00
_cell.angle_gamma   90.00
#
_symmetry.space_group_name_H-M   'P 1'
#
loop_
_entity.id
_entity.type
_entity.pdbx_description
1 polymer ?
#
loop_
_entity_poly.entity_id
_entity_poly.type
_entity_poly.pdbx_seq_one_letter_code
_entity_poly.pdbx_strand_id
1 'polypeptide(L)'
;VICRKAEEKDKEILKEFTKIFHKEGLNEDVPEEKLEKGFYEHLKKGYWVLEKDGKIVAQTISTRELTKGKSVSGVFTPKEERCKGYAYNLIYRVSKEFLDNGANYCVLFTDDSNPISNHVYEKIGYERRADTMEILFV
;
A
#
# COMPACT_ATOMS: atom_id res chain seq x y z
N VAL A 1 -5.83 -15.03 6.42
CA VAL A 1 -5.74 -13.78 5.65
C VAL A 1 -5.44 -14.07 4.18
N ILE A 2 -5.99 -13.26 3.32
CA ILE A 2 -5.85 -13.39 1.87
C ILE A 2 -5.26 -12.10 1.32
N CYS A 3 -4.13 -12.20 0.62
CA CYS A 3 -3.56 -11.09 -0.12
C CYS A 3 -3.99 -11.23 -1.58
N ARG A 4 -4.68 -10.22 -2.11
CA ARG A 4 -5.20 -10.27 -3.49
C ARG A 4 -5.23 -8.88 -4.12
N LYS A 5 -5.39 -8.85 -5.42
CA LYS A 5 -5.63 -7.59 -6.11
C LYS A 5 -7.04 -7.11 -5.80
N ALA A 6 -7.20 -5.79 -5.70
CA ALA A 6 -8.51 -5.18 -5.52
C ALA A 6 -9.39 -5.41 -6.74
N GLU A 7 -10.69 -5.45 -6.51
CA GLU A 7 -11.70 -5.64 -7.55
C GLU A 7 -12.74 -4.52 -7.45
N GLU A 8 -13.58 -4.40 -8.47
CA GLU A 8 -14.61 -3.36 -8.48
C GLU A 8 -15.57 -3.47 -7.30
N LYS A 9 -15.82 -4.67 -6.83
CA LYS A 9 -16.68 -4.90 -5.65
C LYS A 9 -16.12 -4.23 -4.38
N ASP A 10 -14.83 -3.90 -4.36
CA ASP A 10 -14.17 -3.27 -3.22
C ASP A 10 -14.23 -1.75 -3.28
N LYS A 11 -14.87 -1.18 -4.29
CA LYS A 11 -14.85 0.27 -4.54
C LYS A 11 -15.26 1.11 -3.34
N GLU A 12 -16.37 0.78 -2.72
CA GLU A 12 -16.89 1.62 -1.64
C GLU A 12 -15.97 1.65 -0.42
N ILE A 13 -15.47 0.50 -0.01
CA ILE A 13 -14.57 0.44 1.15
C ILE A 13 -13.21 1.09 0.85
N LEU A 14 -12.68 0.91 -0.36
CA LEU A 14 -11.39 1.48 -0.71
C LEU A 14 -11.47 2.99 -0.92
N LYS A 15 -12.59 3.51 -1.41
CA LYS A 15 -12.83 4.95 -1.46
C LYS A 15 -12.83 5.54 -0.05
N GLU A 16 -13.46 4.86 0.89
CA GLU A 16 -13.49 5.29 2.29
C GLU A 16 -12.08 5.29 2.88
N PHE A 17 -11.28 4.26 2.62
CA PHE A 17 -9.89 4.21 3.07
C PHE A 17 -9.06 5.37 2.51
N THR A 18 -9.23 5.68 1.23
CA THR A 18 -8.54 6.80 0.60
C THR A 18 -8.93 8.13 1.24
N LYS A 19 -10.22 8.30 1.50
CA LYS A 19 -10.73 9.50 2.15
C LYS A 19 -10.11 9.70 3.53
N ILE A 20 -10.08 8.64 4.33
CA ILE A 20 -9.49 8.68 5.67
C ILE A 20 -8.00 8.93 5.60
N PHE A 21 -7.31 8.26 4.67
CA PHE A 21 -5.87 8.42 4.46
C PHE A 21 -5.49 9.87 4.19
N HIS A 22 -6.21 10.54 3.29
CA HIS A 22 -5.96 11.95 2.98
C HIS A 22 -6.30 12.85 4.15
N LYS A 23 -7.35 12.54 4.88
CA LYS A 23 -7.75 13.35 6.05
C LYS A 23 -6.73 13.24 7.17
N GLU A 24 -6.28 12.04 7.49
CA GLU A 24 -5.31 11.81 8.56
C GLU A 24 -3.91 12.31 8.21
N GLY A 25 -3.47 12.06 6.97
CA GLY A 25 -2.10 12.36 6.55
C GLY A 25 -1.90 13.79 6.09
N LEU A 26 -2.86 14.35 5.37
CA LEU A 26 -2.73 15.65 4.72
C LEU A 26 -3.77 16.67 5.17
N ASN A 27 -4.66 16.26 6.05
CA ASN A 27 -5.78 17.08 6.50
C ASN A 27 -6.60 17.66 5.33
N GLU A 28 -6.77 16.86 4.29
CA GLU A 28 -7.50 17.23 3.08
C GLU A 28 -8.81 16.46 2.98
N ASP A 29 -9.83 17.13 2.46
CA ASP A 29 -11.10 16.51 2.10
C ASP A 29 -11.10 16.29 0.59
N VAL A 30 -11.20 15.02 0.16
CA VAL A 30 -11.18 14.66 -1.25
C VAL A 30 -12.61 14.57 -1.78
N PRO A 31 -12.94 15.31 -2.86
CA PRO A 31 -14.28 15.20 -3.47
C PRO A 31 -14.58 13.79 -3.96
N GLU A 32 -15.86 13.42 -3.91
CA GLU A 32 -16.32 12.10 -4.32
C GLU A 32 -15.86 11.73 -5.74
N GLU A 33 -15.92 12.68 -6.66
CA GLU A 33 -15.50 12.46 -8.05
C GLU A 33 -14.03 12.07 -8.15
N LYS A 34 -13.16 12.68 -7.34
CA LYS A 34 -11.74 12.36 -7.32
C LYS A 34 -11.50 11.00 -6.70
N LEU A 35 -12.25 10.64 -5.66
CA LEU A 35 -12.14 9.33 -5.03
C LEU A 35 -12.47 8.22 -6.03
N GLU A 36 -13.56 8.38 -6.75
CA GLU A 36 -13.98 7.38 -7.74
C GLU A 36 -12.99 7.27 -8.90
N LYS A 37 -12.57 8.39 -9.45
CA LYS A 37 -11.59 8.41 -10.53
C LYS A 37 -10.26 7.79 -10.08
N GLY A 38 -9.81 8.15 -8.89
CA GLY A 38 -8.58 7.60 -8.32
C GLY A 38 -8.66 6.10 -8.09
N PHE A 39 -9.81 5.61 -7.64
CA PHE A 39 -10.01 4.18 -7.46
C PHE A 39 -9.79 3.41 -8.79
N TYR A 40 -10.41 3.86 -9.86
CA TYR A 40 -10.27 3.18 -11.15
C TYR A 40 -8.86 3.31 -11.74
N GLU A 41 -8.20 4.44 -11.53
CA GLU A 41 -6.80 4.60 -11.96
C GLU A 41 -5.88 3.64 -11.21
N HIS A 42 -6.04 3.53 -9.90
CA HIS A 42 -5.23 2.61 -9.08
C HIS A 42 -5.56 1.16 -9.40
N LEU A 43 -6.83 0.86 -9.65
CA LEU A 43 -7.23 -0.50 -10.02
C LEU A 43 -6.54 -0.95 -11.30
N LYS A 44 -6.40 -0.04 -12.25
CA LYS A 44 -5.73 -0.31 -13.52
C LYS A 44 -4.23 -0.48 -13.37
N LYS A 45 -3.58 0.35 -12.55
CA LYS A 45 -2.13 0.36 -12.37
C LYS A 45 -1.63 -0.68 -11.37
N GLY A 46 -2.31 -0.83 -10.26
CA GLY A 46 -1.95 -1.80 -9.23
C GLY A 46 -2.55 -1.42 -7.89
N TYR A 47 -3.48 -2.24 -7.41
CA TYR A 47 -4.16 -2.01 -6.14
C TYR A 47 -4.28 -3.36 -5.42
N TRP A 48 -3.71 -3.45 -4.24
CA TRP A 48 -3.64 -4.69 -3.48
C TRP A 48 -4.31 -4.52 -2.13
N VAL A 49 -4.97 -5.59 -1.68
CA VAL A 49 -5.66 -5.60 -0.39
C VAL A 49 -5.33 -6.85 0.39
N LEU A 50 -5.41 -6.74 1.71
CA LEU A 50 -5.36 -7.88 2.62
C LEU A 50 -6.75 -8.07 3.19
N GLU A 51 -7.30 -9.26 3.05
CA GLU A 51 -8.63 -9.60 3.52
C GLU A 51 -8.55 -10.61 4.65
N LYS A 52 -9.32 -10.37 5.71
CA LYS A 52 -9.45 -11.30 6.83
C LYS A 52 -10.93 -11.48 7.15
N ASP A 53 -11.38 -12.75 7.12
CA ASP A 53 -12.77 -13.09 7.43
C ASP A 53 -13.78 -12.29 6.60
N GLY A 54 -13.49 -12.10 5.31
CA GLY A 54 -14.35 -11.37 4.38
C GLY A 54 -14.28 -9.86 4.48
N LYS A 55 -13.38 -9.34 5.29
CA LYS A 55 -13.23 -7.89 5.52
C LYS A 55 -11.84 -7.42 5.09
N ILE A 56 -11.77 -6.31 4.36
CA ILE A 56 -10.49 -5.72 3.98
C ILE A 56 -9.91 -4.99 5.18
N VAL A 57 -8.69 -5.39 5.58
CA VAL A 57 -8.01 -4.85 6.77
C VAL A 57 -6.76 -4.05 6.44
N ALA A 58 -6.31 -4.05 5.19
CA ALA A 58 -5.17 -3.24 4.75
C ALA A 58 -5.19 -3.06 3.24
N GLN A 59 -4.56 -1.99 2.76
CA GLN A 59 -4.42 -1.73 1.33
C GLN A 59 -3.04 -1.17 1.01
N THR A 60 -2.63 -1.32 -0.25
CA THR A 60 -1.49 -0.61 -0.82
C THR A 60 -1.67 -0.45 -2.32
N ILE A 61 -0.97 0.51 -2.89
CA ILE A 61 -1.01 0.76 -4.34
C ILE A 61 0.38 0.69 -4.94
N SER A 62 0.45 0.40 -6.23
CA SER A 62 1.69 0.36 -7.00
C SER A 62 1.42 1.11 -8.30
N THR A 63 1.68 2.41 -8.31
CA THR A 63 1.28 3.30 -9.41
C THR A 63 2.43 3.94 -10.16
N ARG A 64 3.64 3.97 -9.60
CA ARG A 64 4.80 4.55 -10.27
C ARG A 64 5.50 3.50 -11.12
N GLU A 65 5.79 3.85 -12.35
CA GLU A 65 6.56 2.98 -13.23
C GLU A 65 8.05 3.20 -12.98
N LEU A 66 8.76 2.10 -12.78
CA LEU A 66 10.20 2.12 -12.54
C LEU A 66 10.88 1.16 -13.51
N THR A 67 12.09 1.52 -13.92
CA THR A 67 12.88 0.64 -14.78
C THR A 67 13.34 -0.57 -13.97
N LYS A 68 12.82 -1.76 -14.31
CA LYS A 68 13.14 -3.05 -13.66
C LYS A 68 12.70 -3.16 -12.20
N GLY A 69 11.92 -2.20 -11.68
CA GLY A 69 11.45 -2.21 -10.30
C GLY A 69 9.96 -1.99 -10.19
N LYS A 70 9.44 -2.14 -8.98
CA LYS A 70 8.04 -1.88 -8.66
C LYS A 70 7.94 -0.97 -7.45
N SER A 71 6.93 -0.11 -7.45
CA SER A 71 6.70 0.81 -6.35
C SER A 71 5.60 0.28 -5.44
N VAL A 72 5.70 0.65 -4.16
CA VAL A 72 4.68 0.39 -3.15
C VAL A 72 4.41 1.71 -2.44
N SER A 73 3.16 2.10 -2.34
CA SER A 73 2.77 3.36 -1.68
C SER A 73 1.33 3.27 -1.21
N GLY A 74 0.83 4.35 -0.59
CA GLY A 74 -0.55 4.41 -0.15
C GLY A 74 -0.92 3.31 0.84
N VAL A 75 0.01 2.88 1.69
CA VAL A 75 -0.24 1.84 2.68
C VAL A 75 -1.19 2.37 3.74
N PHE A 76 -2.31 1.70 3.93
CA PHE A 76 -3.32 2.12 4.89
C PHE A 76 -3.95 0.92 5.59
N THR A 77 -4.13 1.06 6.90
CA THR A 77 -4.88 0.12 7.74
C THR A 77 -5.90 0.93 8.53
N PRO A 78 -7.20 0.54 8.54
CA PRO A 78 -8.20 1.24 9.35
C PRO A 78 -7.78 1.29 10.81
N LYS A 79 -8.14 2.37 11.49
CA LYS A 79 -7.72 2.62 12.87
C LYS A 79 -7.97 1.44 13.80
N GLU A 80 -9.14 0.81 13.69
CA GLU A 80 -9.53 -0.33 14.54
C GLU A 80 -8.73 -1.61 14.23
N GLU A 81 -8.03 -1.63 13.11
CA GLU A 81 -7.25 -2.79 12.68
C GLU A 81 -5.74 -2.58 12.80
N ARG A 82 -5.31 -1.45 13.37
CA ARG A 82 -3.89 -1.13 13.51
C ARG A 82 -3.24 -1.92 14.63
N CYS A 83 -1.90 -2.05 14.57
CA CYS A 83 -1.08 -2.76 15.54
C CYS A 83 -1.35 -4.27 15.61
N LYS A 84 -1.90 -4.84 14.53
CA LYS A 84 -2.16 -6.27 14.41
C LYS A 84 -1.25 -6.95 13.37
N GLY A 85 -0.33 -6.21 12.77
CA GLY A 85 0.60 -6.73 11.79
C GLY A 85 0.05 -6.86 10.37
N TYR A 86 -1.11 -6.28 10.07
CA TYR A 86 -1.69 -6.39 8.74
C TYR A 86 -0.92 -5.66 7.66
N ALA A 87 -0.43 -4.44 7.95
CA ALA A 87 0.40 -3.72 6.99
C ALA A 87 1.69 -4.49 6.68
N TYR A 88 2.35 -5.02 7.71
CA TYR A 88 3.52 -5.86 7.54
C TYR A 88 3.22 -7.05 6.62
N ASN A 89 2.14 -7.78 6.90
CA ASN A 89 1.73 -8.95 6.15
C ASN A 89 1.48 -8.60 4.68
N LEU A 90 0.72 -7.54 4.43
CA LEU A 90 0.40 -7.11 3.07
C LEU A 90 1.65 -6.70 2.29
N ILE A 91 2.48 -5.83 2.86
CA ILE A 91 3.67 -5.33 2.17
C ILE A 91 4.67 -6.45 1.89
N TYR A 92 4.86 -7.36 2.85
CA TYR A 92 5.72 -8.51 2.65
C TYR A 92 5.25 -9.35 1.46
N ARG A 93 3.96 -9.69 1.41
CA ARG A 93 3.42 -10.53 0.34
C ARG A 93 3.44 -9.85 -1.02
N VAL A 94 3.10 -8.56 -1.08
CA VAL A 94 3.11 -7.81 -2.34
C VAL A 94 4.53 -7.66 -2.86
N SER A 95 5.46 -7.29 -2.00
CA SER A 95 6.87 -7.13 -2.39
C SER A 95 7.45 -8.46 -2.87
N LYS A 96 7.17 -9.54 -2.16
CA LYS A 96 7.64 -10.88 -2.56
C LYS A 96 7.08 -11.26 -3.92
N GLU A 97 5.80 -11.01 -4.16
CA GLU A 97 5.21 -11.32 -5.45
C GLU A 97 5.85 -10.54 -6.59
N PHE A 98 6.12 -9.25 -6.40
CA PHE A 98 6.80 -8.46 -7.40
C PHE A 98 8.20 -9.03 -7.71
N LEU A 99 8.96 -9.37 -6.69
CA LEU A 99 10.31 -9.93 -6.87
C LEU A 99 10.26 -11.31 -7.53
N ASP A 100 9.32 -12.16 -7.13
CA ASP A 100 9.15 -13.49 -7.72
C ASP A 100 8.72 -13.41 -9.19
N ASN A 101 8.08 -12.34 -9.61
CA ASN A 101 7.61 -12.12 -10.97
C ASN A 101 8.58 -11.30 -11.82
N GLY A 102 9.82 -11.15 -11.39
CA GLY A 102 10.90 -10.60 -12.21
C GLY A 102 11.30 -9.15 -11.90
N ALA A 103 10.70 -8.51 -10.92
CA ALA A 103 11.18 -7.19 -10.50
C ALA A 103 12.54 -7.35 -9.83
N ASN A 104 13.48 -6.47 -10.15
CA ASN A 104 14.81 -6.51 -9.55
C ASN A 104 14.83 -5.88 -8.16
N TYR A 105 13.89 -4.99 -7.87
CA TYR A 105 13.79 -4.32 -6.58
C TYR A 105 12.40 -3.76 -6.38
N CYS A 106 12.09 -3.42 -5.13
CA CYS A 106 10.88 -2.69 -4.77
C CYS A 106 11.26 -1.41 -4.04
N VAL A 107 10.54 -0.33 -4.30
CA VAL A 107 10.71 0.95 -3.60
C VAL A 107 9.42 1.28 -2.88
N LEU A 108 9.52 1.57 -1.60
CA LEU A 108 8.39 2.00 -0.78
C LEU A 108 8.50 3.51 -0.57
N PHE A 109 7.48 4.23 -1.01
CA PHE A 109 7.41 5.68 -0.79
C PHE A 109 6.66 5.92 0.51
N THR A 110 7.34 6.46 1.50
CA THR A 110 6.81 6.66 2.84
C THR A 110 7.11 8.05 3.36
N ASP A 111 6.34 8.48 4.34
CA ASP A 111 6.55 9.75 5.03
C ASP A 111 7.53 9.53 6.18
N ASP A 112 8.62 10.30 6.21
CA ASP A 112 9.63 10.25 7.25
C ASP A 112 9.10 10.63 8.63
N SER A 113 7.95 11.28 8.69
CA SER A 113 7.36 11.69 9.96
C SER A 113 6.75 10.52 10.75
N ASN A 114 6.70 9.32 10.18
CA ASN A 114 6.10 8.16 10.85
C ASN A 114 7.15 7.06 11.11
N PRO A 115 7.91 7.15 12.22
CA PRO A 115 8.95 6.17 12.51
C PRO A 115 8.43 4.75 12.80
N ILE A 116 7.19 4.62 13.25
CA ILE A 116 6.60 3.30 13.53
C ILE A 116 6.41 2.53 12.23
N SER A 117 5.84 3.16 11.21
CA SER A 117 5.67 2.55 9.90
C SER A 117 7.00 2.19 9.26
N ASN A 118 7.98 3.09 9.36
CA ASN A 118 9.32 2.85 8.80
C ASN A 118 9.98 1.63 9.45
N HIS A 119 9.81 1.45 10.76
CA HIS A 119 10.35 0.30 11.47
C HIS A 119 9.73 -1.02 10.97
N VAL A 120 8.43 -1.02 10.69
CA VAL A 120 7.75 -2.19 10.11
C VAL A 120 8.36 -2.57 8.76
N TYR A 121 8.63 -1.57 7.92
CA TYR A 121 9.20 -1.81 6.60
C TYR A 121 10.62 -2.35 6.67
N GLU A 122 11.43 -1.85 7.60
CA GLU A 122 12.78 -2.35 7.82
C GLU A 122 12.79 -3.82 8.21
N LYS A 123 11.81 -4.28 8.97
CA LYS A 123 11.69 -5.69 9.35
C LYS A 123 11.44 -6.60 8.14
N ILE A 124 10.79 -6.09 7.10
CA ILE A 124 10.55 -6.83 5.86
C ILE A 124 11.85 -6.98 5.06
N GLY A 125 12.77 -6.03 5.21
CA GLY A 125 14.02 -6.02 4.48
C GLY A 125 14.25 -4.74 3.68
N TYR A 126 13.37 -3.77 3.81
CA TYR A 126 13.57 -2.48 3.17
C TYR A 126 14.66 -1.69 3.86
N GLU A 127 15.50 -1.03 3.07
CA GLU A 127 16.53 -0.14 3.55
C GLU A 127 16.15 1.29 3.22
N ARG A 128 16.43 2.18 4.15
CA ARG A 128 16.14 3.60 3.96
C ARG A 128 17.12 4.23 2.98
N ARG A 129 16.59 4.95 1.98
CA ARG A 129 17.37 5.65 0.97
C ARG A 129 16.79 7.05 0.80
N ALA A 130 17.39 8.07 1.43
CA ALA A 130 16.86 9.44 1.42
C ALA A 130 15.40 9.45 1.88
N ASP A 131 14.46 9.80 1.02
CA ASP A 131 13.03 9.89 1.36
C ASP A 131 12.24 8.62 1.03
N THR A 132 12.94 7.53 0.68
CA THR A 132 12.28 6.27 0.29
C THR A 132 12.84 5.10 1.06
N MET A 133 12.06 4.03 1.08
CA MET A 133 12.51 2.72 1.54
C MET A 133 12.67 1.84 0.32
N GLU A 134 13.74 1.07 0.25
CA GLU A 134 14.06 0.26 -0.91
C GLU A 134 14.47 -1.13 -0.48
N ILE A 135 13.96 -2.14 -1.19
CA ILE A 135 14.40 -3.53 -1.04
C ILE A 135 14.96 -3.99 -2.38
N LEU A 136 16.16 -4.53 -2.34
CA LEU A 136 16.83 -5.06 -3.53
C LEU A 136 16.72 -6.57 -3.55
N PHE A 137 16.44 -7.08 -4.74
CA PHE A 137 16.46 -8.53 -4.97
C PHE A 137 17.90 -9.00 -5.13
N VAL A 138 18.29 -9.91 -4.29
CA VAL A 138 19.65 -10.46 -4.30
C VAL A 138 19.61 -11.93 -4.63
#